data_2f12a9cbeca5ea92972132ddf997f40f
#
_entry.id   2f12a9cbeca5ea92972132ddf997f40f
#
_cell.length_a   1.000
_cell.length_b   1.000
_cell.length_c   1.000
_cell.angle_alpha   90.00
_cell.angle_beta   90.00
_cell.angle_gamma   90.00
#
_symmetry.space_group_name_H-M   'P 1'
#
loop_
_entity.id
_entity.type
_entity.pdbx_description
1 polymer ?
#
loop_
_entity_poly.entity_id
_entity_poly.type
_entity_poly.pdbx_seq_one_letter_code
_entity_poly.pdbx_strand_id
1 'polypeptide(L)'
;MCPWIVDGRVVALYDTESRTEDGGGLVVTRDPTTLELRDEFTTTGVGPHELRRTGRDGLIVANGGLLLLPETGREVRNPAQVVSDLVWLDSRDGRVRERCEAPLRGLSLRHVAEASDGTVGVGMQAVDEVGGTRLPVFAVRRPGRPHLALASAGDDLLVRLRGYAGAVAAAGNTFAVTCPRGDRVILWHATGRLVAEIELPGPCGVVAAGTGWWVSARDGGVYEIDADTGRVRLRLRRPGRVWDNHIG
;
A
#
# COMPACT_ATOMS: atom_id res chain seq x y z
N MET A 1 0.08 4.65 10.56
CA MET A 1 -1.26 4.72 9.95
C MET A 1 -1.66 6.19 9.88
N CYS A 2 -1.98 6.73 8.69
CA CYS A 2 -2.34 8.13 8.54
C CYS A 2 -3.86 8.27 8.56
N PRO A 3 -4.45 8.94 9.56
CA PRO A 3 -5.86 9.22 9.57
C PRO A 3 -6.22 10.23 8.46
N TRP A 4 -7.42 10.10 7.91
CA TRP A 4 -7.95 11.01 6.91
C TRP A 4 -9.09 11.85 7.49
N ILE A 5 -9.24 13.08 7.01
CA ILE A 5 -10.43 13.88 7.29
C ILE A 5 -11.39 13.75 6.11
N VAL A 6 -12.56 13.18 6.35
CA VAL A 6 -13.62 12.98 5.37
C VAL A 6 -14.91 13.54 5.96
N ASP A 7 -15.55 14.47 5.26
CA ASP A 7 -16.81 15.13 5.68
C ASP A 7 -16.77 15.61 7.14
N GLY A 8 -15.65 16.23 7.55
CA GLY A 8 -15.47 16.75 8.92
C GLY A 8 -15.30 15.68 10.00
N ARG A 9 -14.96 14.44 9.63
CA ARG A 9 -14.65 13.34 10.56
C ARG A 9 -13.23 12.86 10.36
N VAL A 10 -12.56 12.46 11.42
CA VAL A 10 -11.30 11.70 11.36
C VAL A 10 -11.64 10.25 11.10
N VAL A 11 -11.16 9.71 10.00
CA VAL A 11 -11.32 8.29 9.64
C VAL A 11 -10.00 7.58 9.85
N ALA A 12 -10.00 6.53 10.63
CA ALA A 12 -8.80 5.74 10.93
C ALA A 12 -9.07 4.25 10.75
N LEU A 13 -8.03 3.52 10.35
CA LEU A 13 -8.05 2.08 10.21
C LEU A 13 -7.52 1.43 11.49
N TYR A 14 -8.23 0.44 12.00
CA TYR A 14 -7.78 -0.38 13.11
C TYR A 14 -7.70 -1.84 12.66
N ASP A 15 -6.60 -2.44 12.99
CA ASP A 15 -6.48 -3.89 12.99
C ASP A 15 -7.09 -4.41 14.30
N THR A 16 -8.01 -5.34 14.19
CA THR A 16 -8.74 -5.89 15.33
C THR A 16 -8.13 -7.18 15.86
N GLU A 17 -6.90 -7.50 15.47
CA GLU A 17 -6.20 -8.68 15.96
C GLU A 17 -6.22 -8.80 17.49
N SER A 18 -6.25 -7.65 18.18
CA SER A 18 -6.40 -7.61 19.64
C SER A 18 -7.84 -7.71 20.17
N ARG A 19 -8.85 -7.72 19.28
CA ARG A 19 -10.28 -7.72 19.64
C ARG A 19 -11.05 -8.95 19.21
N THR A 20 -10.63 -9.61 18.13
CA THR A 20 -11.31 -10.75 17.54
C THR A 20 -10.31 -11.81 17.12
N GLU A 21 -10.58 -13.06 17.41
CA GLU A 21 -9.73 -14.20 17.00
C GLU A 21 -9.70 -14.41 15.48
N ASP A 22 -10.65 -13.80 14.75
CA ASP A 22 -10.78 -13.89 13.29
C ASP A 22 -10.00 -12.82 12.53
N GLY A 23 -9.38 -11.85 13.23
CA GLY A 23 -8.56 -10.80 12.63
C GLY A 23 -9.33 -9.81 11.75
N GLY A 24 -10.64 -9.69 11.94
CA GLY A 24 -11.48 -8.78 11.17
C GLY A 24 -11.10 -7.32 11.37
N GLY A 25 -10.88 -6.58 10.29
CA GLY A 25 -10.49 -5.18 10.35
C GLY A 25 -11.64 -4.22 10.58
N LEU A 26 -11.34 -3.09 11.24
CA LEU A 26 -12.31 -2.02 11.50
C LEU A 26 -11.84 -0.69 10.91
N VAL A 27 -12.79 0.05 10.36
CA VAL A 27 -12.68 1.49 10.12
C VAL A 27 -13.47 2.20 11.21
N VAL A 28 -12.85 3.18 11.86
CA VAL A 28 -13.53 4.00 12.85
C VAL A 28 -13.58 5.44 12.38
N THR A 29 -14.64 6.14 12.70
CA THR A 29 -14.76 7.59 12.52
C THR A 29 -14.79 8.27 13.86
N ARG A 30 -14.10 9.40 13.95
CA ARG A 30 -13.99 10.18 15.19
C ARG A 30 -14.29 11.64 14.93
N ASP A 31 -14.71 12.33 15.99
CA ASP A 31 -14.78 13.79 15.99
C ASP A 31 -13.37 14.38 15.82
N PRO A 32 -13.16 15.35 14.91
CA PRO A 32 -11.83 15.90 14.65
C PRO A 32 -11.27 16.76 15.80
N THR A 33 -12.12 17.22 16.71
CA THR A 33 -11.73 18.09 17.83
C THR A 33 -11.58 17.30 19.13
N THR A 34 -12.58 16.47 19.47
CA THR A 34 -12.61 15.72 20.73
C THR A 34 -12.01 14.32 20.61
N LEU A 35 -11.85 13.80 19.38
CA LEU A 35 -11.45 12.43 19.05
C LEU A 35 -12.41 11.35 19.59
N GLU A 36 -13.60 11.76 20.06
CA GLU A 36 -14.63 10.82 20.47
C GLU A 36 -15.06 9.93 19.31
N LEU A 37 -15.27 8.64 19.60
CA LEU A 37 -15.75 7.67 18.64
C LEU A 37 -17.15 8.07 18.15
N ARG A 38 -17.34 8.14 16.85
CA ARG A 38 -18.62 8.43 16.19
C ARG A 38 -19.26 7.17 15.65
N ASP A 39 -18.56 6.49 14.77
CA ASP A 39 -19.05 5.28 14.11
C ASP A 39 -17.92 4.27 13.98
N GLU A 40 -18.31 3.00 13.86
CA GLU A 40 -17.40 1.87 13.63
C GLU A 40 -18.03 0.91 12.63
N PHE A 41 -17.28 0.48 11.62
CA PHE A 41 -17.73 -0.50 10.63
C PHE A 41 -16.60 -1.40 10.16
N THR A 42 -16.95 -2.64 9.81
CA THR A 42 -15.97 -3.64 9.39
C THR A 42 -15.38 -3.34 8.02
N THR A 43 -14.08 -3.65 7.82
CA THR A 43 -13.45 -3.71 6.50
C THR A 43 -13.89 -4.92 5.67
N THR A 44 -14.60 -5.86 6.29
CA THR A 44 -15.04 -7.15 5.72
C THR A 44 -13.89 -8.06 5.27
N GLY A 45 -12.67 -7.79 5.70
CA GLY A 45 -11.47 -8.58 5.41
C GLY A 45 -10.57 -8.73 6.64
N VAL A 46 -9.48 -9.48 6.49
CA VAL A 46 -8.53 -9.82 7.55
C VAL A 46 -7.25 -8.99 7.38
N GLY A 47 -6.67 -8.54 8.50
CA GLY A 47 -5.39 -7.84 8.54
C GLY A 47 -5.37 -6.59 7.66
N PRO A 48 -6.24 -5.60 7.90
CA PRO A 48 -6.25 -4.38 7.11
C PRO A 48 -4.93 -3.63 7.27
N HIS A 49 -4.34 -3.21 6.17
CA HIS A 49 -3.02 -2.63 6.18
C HIS A 49 -2.99 -1.14 5.82
N GLU A 50 -3.78 -0.73 4.85
CA GLU A 50 -3.87 0.67 4.45
C GLU A 50 -5.29 1.10 4.13
N LEU A 51 -5.59 2.34 4.50
CA LEU A 51 -6.82 3.05 4.19
C LEU A 51 -6.47 4.27 3.34
N ARG A 52 -7.19 4.46 2.24
CA ARG A 52 -7.10 5.64 1.37
C ARG A 52 -8.47 6.21 1.08
N ARG A 53 -8.52 7.53 0.95
CA ARG A 53 -9.68 8.22 0.42
C ARG A 53 -9.71 8.07 -1.11
N THR A 54 -10.88 7.83 -1.68
CA THR A 54 -11.12 7.83 -3.13
C THR A 54 -12.36 8.61 -3.47
N GLY A 55 -12.29 9.44 -4.49
CA GLY A 55 -13.40 10.32 -4.84
C GLY A 55 -13.88 11.19 -3.67
N ARG A 56 -15.19 11.52 -3.66
CA ARG A 56 -15.77 12.39 -2.63
C ARG A 56 -16.12 11.63 -1.34
N ASP A 57 -16.82 10.51 -1.48
CA ASP A 57 -17.45 9.79 -0.37
C ASP A 57 -16.98 8.33 -0.32
N GLY A 58 -15.79 8.03 -0.80
CA GLY A 58 -15.25 6.68 -0.88
C GLY A 58 -13.98 6.48 -0.04
N LEU A 59 -13.85 5.27 0.44
CA LEU A 59 -12.63 4.77 1.08
C LEU A 59 -12.18 3.50 0.35
N ILE A 60 -10.89 3.31 0.21
CA ILE A 60 -10.28 2.05 -0.24
C ILE A 60 -9.53 1.47 0.94
N VAL A 61 -9.76 0.21 1.24
CA VAL A 61 -9.02 -0.54 2.26
C VAL A 61 -8.28 -1.69 1.59
N ALA A 62 -6.99 -1.80 1.85
CA ALA A 62 -6.21 -2.98 1.53
C ALA A 62 -6.22 -3.93 2.74
N ASN A 63 -6.93 -5.05 2.62
CA ASN A 63 -6.89 -6.14 3.58
C ASN A 63 -5.75 -7.08 3.19
N GLY A 64 -4.74 -7.19 4.03
CA GLY A 64 -3.55 -8.00 3.76
C GLY A 64 -3.79 -9.51 3.84
N GLY A 65 -4.90 -9.92 4.44
CA GLY A 65 -5.29 -11.33 4.57
C GLY A 65 -4.49 -12.12 5.60
N LEU A 66 -3.55 -11.50 6.29
CA LEU A 66 -2.70 -12.16 7.29
C LEU A 66 -3.30 -12.01 8.68
N LEU A 67 -3.56 -13.14 9.34
CA LEU A 67 -3.91 -13.17 10.75
C LEU A 67 -2.62 -13.23 11.57
N LEU A 68 -2.32 -12.11 12.23
CA LEU A 68 -1.18 -11.93 13.13
C LEU A 68 -1.72 -11.63 14.52
N LEU A 69 -1.26 -12.31 15.54
CA LEU A 69 -1.65 -12.04 16.92
C LEU A 69 -0.52 -11.30 17.64
N PRO A 70 -0.83 -10.27 18.46
CA PRO A 70 0.18 -9.50 19.19
C PRO A 70 1.13 -10.36 20.01
N GLU A 71 0.63 -11.42 20.63
CA GLU A 71 1.38 -12.34 21.46
C GLU A 71 2.33 -13.27 20.67
N THR A 72 2.06 -13.49 19.39
CA THR A 72 2.90 -14.32 18.51
C THR A 72 3.78 -13.50 17.57
N GLY A 73 3.70 -12.18 17.65
CA GLY A 73 4.50 -11.26 16.86
C GLY A 73 4.19 -11.35 15.37
N ARG A 74 5.15 -11.82 14.54
CA ARG A 74 5.00 -11.90 13.09
C ARG A 74 4.61 -13.29 12.58
N GLU A 75 4.24 -14.20 13.46
CA GLU A 75 3.79 -15.54 13.06
C GLU A 75 2.42 -15.45 12.39
N VAL A 76 2.34 -15.89 11.14
CA VAL A 76 1.09 -15.94 10.38
C VAL A 76 0.29 -17.17 10.83
N ARG A 77 -0.91 -16.93 11.35
CA ARG A 77 -1.79 -17.99 11.91
C ARG A 77 -2.63 -18.69 10.86
N ASN A 78 -2.83 -18.07 9.70
CA ASN A 78 -3.64 -18.56 8.60
C ASN A 78 -2.88 -18.76 7.28
N PRO A 79 -1.67 -19.35 7.24
CA PRO A 79 -0.83 -19.34 6.04
C PRO A 79 -1.48 -20.07 4.84
N ALA A 80 -2.28 -21.09 5.10
CA ALA A 80 -2.99 -21.85 4.06
C ALA A 80 -4.28 -21.16 3.55
N GLN A 81 -4.75 -20.13 4.24
CA GLN A 81 -6.06 -19.48 4.01
C GLN A 81 -5.95 -17.97 3.84
N VAL A 82 -4.80 -17.49 3.37
CA VAL A 82 -4.62 -16.06 3.12
C VAL A 82 -5.48 -15.64 1.95
N VAL A 83 -6.51 -14.83 2.26
CA VAL A 83 -7.34 -14.14 1.28
C VAL A 83 -7.12 -12.65 1.46
N SER A 84 -6.47 -12.04 0.48
CA SER A 84 -6.16 -10.62 0.47
C SER A 84 -7.00 -9.91 -0.58
N ASP A 85 -7.55 -8.76 -0.25
CA ASP A 85 -8.42 -8.01 -1.13
C ASP A 85 -8.31 -6.48 -0.97
N LEU A 86 -8.79 -5.76 -1.98
CA LEU A 86 -9.15 -4.35 -1.89
C LEU A 86 -10.66 -4.24 -1.74
N VAL A 87 -11.11 -3.42 -0.81
CA VAL A 87 -12.52 -3.14 -0.59
C VAL A 87 -12.78 -1.64 -0.71
N TRP A 88 -13.78 -1.28 -1.50
CA TRP A 88 -14.29 0.09 -1.58
C TRP A 88 -15.50 0.23 -0.67
N LEU A 89 -15.43 1.16 0.26
CA LEU A 89 -16.46 1.43 1.25
C LEU A 89 -17.05 2.82 1.03
N ASP A 90 -18.33 2.95 1.33
CA ASP A 90 -18.94 4.27 1.55
C ASP A 90 -18.40 4.85 2.86
N SER A 91 -17.91 6.09 2.83
CA SER A 91 -17.32 6.71 4.04
C SER A 91 -18.33 7.08 5.11
N ARG A 92 -19.63 7.08 4.79
CA ARG A 92 -20.70 7.49 5.70
C ARG A 92 -21.23 6.36 6.56
N ASP A 93 -21.40 5.17 5.95
CA ASP A 93 -22.07 4.02 6.57
C ASP A 93 -21.27 2.70 6.49
N GLY A 94 -20.09 2.73 5.90
CA GLY A 94 -19.22 1.55 5.74
C GLY A 94 -19.74 0.51 4.74
N ARG A 95 -20.79 0.83 3.98
CA ARG A 95 -21.34 -0.11 3.00
C ARG A 95 -20.29 -0.45 1.94
N VAL A 96 -20.10 -1.74 1.70
CA VAL A 96 -19.24 -2.23 0.62
C VAL A 96 -19.86 -1.85 -0.72
N ARG A 97 -19.12 -1.06 -1.50
CA ARG A 97 -19.47 -0.68 -2.88
C ARG A 97 -18.88 -1.65 -3.89
N GLU A 98 -17.66 -2.12 -3.61
CA GLU A 98 -16.91 -2.99 -4.49
C GLU A 98 -15.85 -3.77 -3.71
N ARG A 99 -15.49 -4.95 -4.24
CA ARG A 99 -14.39 -5.80 -3.72
C ARG A 99 -13.59 -6.37 -4.88
N CYS A 100 -12.27 -6.48 -4.71
CA CYS A 100 -11.36 -7.06 -5.68
C CYS A 100 -10.29 -7.89 -4.96
N GLU A 101 -10.27 -9.20 -5.20
CA GLU A 101 -9.30 -10.10 -4.59
C GLU A 101 -7.90 -9.95 -5.21
N ALA A 102 -6.88 -10.35 -4.45
CA ALA A 102 -5.52 -10.45 -4.94
C ALA A 102 -5.45 -11.37 -6.17
N PRO A 103 -4.67 -11.00 -7.21
CA PRO A 103 -4.65 -11.74 -8.48
C PRO A 103 -3.99 -13.12 -8.39
N LEU A 104 -3.23 -13.36 -7.34
CA LEU A 104 -2.55 -14.64 -7.07
C LEU A 104 -2.61 -14.96 -5.58
N ARG A 105 -2.70 -16.24 -5.27
CA ARG A 105 -2.50 -16.73 -3.90
C ARG A 105 -1.07 -16.47 -3.44
N GLY A 106 -0.88 -16.29 -2.13
CA GLY A 106 0.42 -15.99 -1.56
C GLY A 106 0.88 -14.53 -1.69
N LEU A 107 0.00 -13.64 -2.18
CA LEU A 107 0.20 -12.20 -2.18
C LEU A 107 -0.67 -11.53 -1.13
N SER A 108 -0.05 -10.68 -0.33
CA SER A 108 -0.70 -9.81 0.64
C SER A 108 -0.72 -8.39 0.09
N LEU A 109 -1.92 -7.82 -0.11
CA LEU A 109 -2.10 -6.43 -0.54
C LEU A 109 -1.79 -5.50 0.63
N ARG A 110 -0.96 -4.47 0.40
CA ARG A 110 -0.44 -3.62 1.47
C ARG A 110 -0.71 -2.15 1.25
N HIS A 111 -0.01 -1.53 0.32
CA HIS A 111 -0.02 -0.09 0.10
C HIS A 111 -0.79 0.26 -1.16
N VAL A 112 -1.56 1.35 -1.11
CA VAL A 112 -2.49 1.74 -2.18
C VAL A 112 -2.27 3.19 -2.57
N ALA A 113 -2.32 3.47 -3.86
CA ALA A 113 -2.40 4.83 -4.39
C ALA A 113 -3.40 4.90 -5.55
N GLU A 114 -3.97 6.07 -5.80
CA GLU A 114 -4.88 6.33 -6.91
C GLU A 114 -4.24 7.31 -7.88
N ALA A 115 -4.18 6.94 -9.15
CA ALA A 115 -3.70 7.78 -10.25
C ALA A 115 -4.76 8.78 -10.70
N SER A 116 -4.36 9.77 -11.50
CA SER A 116 -5.26 10.85 -11.96
C SER A 116 -6.41 10.37 -12.84
N ASP A 117 -6.27 9.22 -13.51
CA ASP A 117 -7.32 8.58 -14.31
C ASP A 117 -8.25 7.66 -13.49
N GLY A 118 -8.08 7.63 -12.16
CA GLY A 118 -8.84 6.77 -11.25
C GLY A 118 -8.33 5.32 -11.20
N THR A 119 -7.21 5.00 -11.84
CA THR A 119 -6.58 3.70 -11.69
C THR A 119 -6.00 3.57 -10.29
N VAL A 120 -6.31 2.47 -9.62
CA VAL A 120 -5.76 2.13 -8.30
C VAL A 120 -4.57 1.21 -8.49
N GLY A 121 -3.41 1.63 -7.97
CA GLY A 121 -2.21 0.82 -7.88
C GLY A 121 -2.06 0.24 -6.48
N VAL A 122 -1.66 -1.03 -6.38
CA VAL A 122 -1.48 -1.71 -5.09
C VAL A 122 -0.13 -2.40 -5.02
N GLY A 123 0.63 -2.07 -3.98
CA GLY A 123 1.86 -2.74 -3.60
C GLY A 123 1.55 -4.01 -2.83
N MET A 124 2.28 -5.08 -3.15
CA MET A 124 2.05 -6.42 -2.62
C MET A 124 3.31 -6.97 -1.97
N GLN A 125 3.10 -7.89 -1.01
CA GLN A 125 4.17 -8.63 -0.38
C GLN A 125 3.88 -10.14 -0.49
N ALA A 126 4.92 -10.91 -0.80
CA ALA A 126 4.85 -12.35 -0.75
C ALA A 126 4.70 -12.82 0.70
N VAL A 127 3.74 -13.71 0.94
CA VAL A 127 3.49 -14.29 2.27
C VAL A 127 4.57 -15.30 2.62
N ASP A 128 5.02 -16.09 1.63
CA ASP A 128 6.12 -17.04 1.77
C ASP A 128 7.44 -16.41 1.29
N GLU A 129 8.37 -16.21 2.21
CA GLU A 129 9.66 -15.61 1.90
C GLU A 129 10.56 -16.50 1.03
N VAL A 130 10.40 -17.82 1.09
CA VAL A 130 11.24 -18.78 0.35
C VAL A 130 10.77 -18.93 -1.10
N GLY A 131 9.47 -19.08 -1.31
CA GLY A 131 8.86 -19.20 -2.66
C GLY A 131 8.53 -17.87 -3.31
N GLY A 132 8.45 -16.80 -2.53
CA GLY A 132 7.89 -15.51 -2.93
C GLY A 132 8.83 -14.58 -3.70
N THR A 133 10.10 -14.92 -3.90
CA THR A 133 11.08 -14.03 -4.55
C THR A 133 10.81 -13.74 -6.03
N ARG A 134 9.95 -14.52 -6.68
CA ARG A 134 9.53 -14.32 -8.08
C ARG A 134 8.10 -13.84 -8.22
N LEU A 135 7.41 -13.57 -7.11
CA LEU A 135 6.05 -13.05 -7.16
C LEU A 135 6.05 -11.57 -7.49
N PRO A 136 5.08 -11.11 -8.29
CA PRO A 136 4.90 -9.70 -8.58
C PRO A 136 4.66 -8.89 -7.32
N VAL A 137 5.20 -7.68 -7.27
CA VAL A 137 5.06 -6.77 -6.11
C VAL A 137 4.08 -5.64 -6.35
N PHE A 138 3.51 -5.54 -7.56
CA PHE A 138 2.60 -4.47 -7.92
C PHE A 138 1.52 -4.93 -8.89
N ALA A 139 0.31 -4.43 -8.68
CA ALA A 139 -0.84 -4.64 -9.57
C ALA A 139 -1.63 -3.34 -9.72
N VAL A 140 -2.41 -3.25 -10.77
CA VAL A 140 -3.30 -2.11 -11.04
C VAL A 140 -4.72 -2.57 -11.28
N ARG A 141 -5.69 -1.77 -10.81
CA ARG A 141 -7.10 -1.92 -11.14
C ARG A 141 -7.59 -0.65 -11.82
N ARG A 142 -7.91 -0.75 -13.10
CA ARG A 142 -8.44 0.37 -13.89
C ARG A 142 -9.94 0.54 -13.67
N PRO A 143 -10.47 1.78 -13.75
CA PRO A 143 -11.90 2.03 -13.66
C PRO A 143 -12.71 1.12 -14.59
N GLY A 144 -13.82 0.59 -14.09
CA GLY A 144 -14.69 -0.32 -14.85
C GLY A 144 -14.14 -1.74 -15.07
N ARG A 145 -12.97 -2.07 -14.53
CA ARG A 145 -12.43 -3.45 -14.58
C ARG A 145 -12.64 -4.12 -13.22
N PRO A 146 -13.18 -5.35 -13.17
CA PRO A 146 -13.50 -6.02 -11.90
C PRO A 146 -12.27 -6.61 -11.21
N HIS A 147 -11.14 -6.79 -11.91
CA HIS A 147 -9.97 -7.51 -11.42
C HIS A 147 -8.72 -6.65 -11.40
N LEU A 148 -7.82 -6.97 -10.47
CA LEU A 148 -6.45 -6.50 -10.46
C LEU A 148 -5.67 -7.17 -11.58
N ALA A 149 -4.96 -6.36 -12.37
CA ALA A 149 -4.01 -6.82 -13.38
C ALA A 149 -2.58 -6.68 -12.83
N LEU A 150 -1.80 -7.76 -12.88
CA LEU A 150 -0.40 -7.72 -12.48
C LEU A 150 0.38 -6.77 -13.38
N ALA A 151 1.25 -5.95 -12.77
CA ALA A 151 2.16 -5.11 -13.52
C ALA A 151 3.23 -5.96 -14.22
N SER A 152 3.55 -5.58 -15.45
CA SER A 152 4.50 -6.32 -16.29
C SER A 152 5.93 -6.12 -15.79
N ALA A 153 6.59 -7.21 -15.43
CA ALA A 153 8.01 -7.24 -15.06
C ALA A 153 8.65 -8.55 -15.55
N GLY A 154 9.88 -8.48 -16.02
CA GLY A 154 10.64 -9.68 -16.34
C GLY A 154 11.09 -10.43 -15.08
N ASP A 155 11.34 -11.74 -15.20
CA ASP A 155 11.72 -12.61 -14.08
C ASP A 155 12.95 -12.09 -13.31
N ASP A 156 13.95 -11.57 -14.02
CA ASP A 156 15.14 -11.01 -13.42
C ASP A 156 14.83 -9.82 -12.51
N LEU A 157 13.88 -8.97 -12.89
CA LEU A 157 13.43 -7.87 -12.05
C LEU A 157 12.69 -8.41 -10.83
N LEU A 158 11.77 -9.36 -11.00
CA LEU A 158 11.03 -9.96 -9.88
C LEU A 158 11.97 -10.56 -8.83
N VAL A 159 13.01 -11.27 -9.25
CA VAL A 159 14.04 -11.80 -8.34
C VAL A 159 14.73 -10.69 -7.57
N ARG A 160 15.10 -9.57 -8.23
CA ARG A 160 15.73 -8.43 -7.54
C ARG A 160 14.79 -7.75 -6.55
N LEU A 161 13.48 -7.69 -6.82
CA LEU A 161 12.50 -7.06 -5.93
C LEU A 161 12.19 -7.88 -4.67
N ARG A 162 12.53 -9.16 -4.67
CA ARG A 162 12.44 -10.07 -3.52
C ARG A 162 11.05 -10.13 -2.89
N GLY A 163 10.00 -10.06 -3.73
CA GLY A 163 8.61 -10.19 -3.31
C GLY A 163 8.12 -9.14 -2.30
N TYR A 164 8.68 -7.92 -2.31
CA TYR A 164 8.35 -6.96 -1.26
C TYR A 164 8.21 -5.53 -1.79
N ALA A 165 6.99 -5.00 -1.78
CA ALA A 165 6.69 -3.58 -1.92
C ALA A 165 6.63 -2.92 -0.53
N GLY A 166 7.35 -1.81 -0.35
CA GLY A 166 7.42 -1.07 0.92
C GLY A 166 6.40 0.07 1.02
N ALA A 167 6.19 0.80 -0.07
CA ALA A 167 5.20 1.88 -0.15
C ALA A 167 4.84 2.15 -1.62
N VAL A 168 3.70 2.81 -1.85
CA VAL A 168 3.22 3.20 -3.18
C VAL A 168 2.72 4.64 -3.17
N ALA A 169 3.10 5.42 -4.17
CA ALA A 169 2.55 6.74 -4.42
C ALA A 169 2.30 6.97 -5.91
N ALA A 170 1.30 7.78 -6.24
CA ALA A 170 0.97 8.13 -7.62
C ALA A 170 1.24 9.61 -7.90
N ALA A 171 1.84 9.91 -9.05
CA ALA A 171 1.95 11.25 -9.63
C ALA A 171 1.45 11.19 -11.07
N GLY A 172 0.38 11.92 -11.39
CA GLY A 172 -0.31 11.77 -12.67
C GLY A 172 -0.80 10.32 -12.86
N ASN A 173 -0.40 9.72 -13.98
CA ASN A 173 -0.71 8.33 -14.33
C ASN A 173 0.49 7.39 -14.15
N THR A 174 1.44 7.75 -13.29
CA THR A 174 2.59 6.92 -12.96
C THR A 174 2.64 6.66 -11.46
N PHE A 175 2.96 5.42 -11.10
CA PHE A 175 3.16 4.98 -9.73
C PHE A 175 4.64 4.79 -9.45
N ALA A 176 5.09 5.26 -8.29
CA ALA A 176 6.37 4.90 -7.72
C ALA A 176 6.15 3.87 -6.60
N VAL A 177 6.87 2.77 -6.67
CA VAL A 177 6.82 1.69 -5.69
C VAL A 177 8.21 1.48 -5.11
N THR A 178 8.35 1.63 -3.81
CA THR A 178 9.60 1.32 -3.12
C THR A 178 9.71 -0.17 -2.87
N CYS A 179 10.90 -0.72 -3.11
CA CYS A 179 11.22 -2.12 -2.87
C CYS A 179 12.49 -2.21 -2.00
N PRO A 180 12.38 -2.01 -0.69
CA PRO A 180 13.54 -1.89 0.21
C PRO A 180 14.41 -3.14 0.31
N ARG A 181 13.84 -4.33 0.07
CA ARG A 181 14.61 -5.58 0.04
C ARG A 181 15.47 -5.71 -1.22
N GLY A 182 15.08 -5.03 -2.30
CA GLY A 182 15.75 -5.04 -3.58
C GLY A 182 16.59 -3.80 -3.85
N ASP A 183 16.66 -2.84 -2.91
CA ASP A 183 17.34 -1.55 -3.08
C ASP A 183 16.89 -0.81 -4.35
N ARG A 184 15.56 -0.77 -4.60
CA ARG A 184 14.97 -0.23 -5.84
C ARG A 184 13.73 0.60 -5.58
N VAL A 185 13.54 1.61 -6.43
CA VAL A 185 12.27 2.26 -6.69
C VAL A 185 11.86 1.92 -8.11
N ILE A 186 10.65 1.41 -8.29
CA ILE A 186 10.14 1.04 -9.60
C ILE A 186 9.03 1.99 -9.99
N LEU A 187 9.09 2.49 -11.22
CA LEU A 187 8.04 3.31 -11.79
C LEU A 187 7.21 2.48 -12.75
N TRP A 188 5.88 2.45 -12.51
CA TRP A 188 4.91 1.82 -13.41
C TRP A 188 3.87 2.84 -13.88
N HIS A 189 3.55 2.79 -15.15
CA HIS A 189 2.39 3.51 -15.69
C HIS A 189 1.08 2.87 -15.23
N ALA A 190 -0.03 3.64 -15.21
CA ALA A 190 -1.37 3.17 -14.83
C ALA A 190 -1.89 1.98 -15.67
N THR A 191 -1.28 1.72 -16.83
CA THR A 191 -1.55 0.50 -17.61
C THR A 191 -0.87 -0.77 -17.08
N GLY A 192 -0.03 -0.67 -16.05
CA GLY A 192 0.80 -1.75 -15.54
C GLY A 192 2.14 -1.95 -16.30
N ARG A 193 2.45 -1.07 -17.26
CA ARG A 193 3.72 -1.13 -18.01
C ARG A 193 4.86 -0.55 -17.15
N LEU A 194 6.00 -1.24 -17.15
CA LEU A 194 7.23 -0.74 -16.54
C LEU A 194 7.69 0.54 -17.24
N VAL A 195 7.97 1.59 -16.46
CA VAL A 195 8.50 2.87 -16.94
C VAL A 195 9.99 2.96 -16.66
N ALA A 196 10.40 2.72 -15.42
CA ALA A 196 11.79 2.79 -15.02
C ALA A 196 12.09 1.90 -13.81
N GLU A 197 13.33 1.43 -13.72
CA GLU A 197 13.95 0.83 -12.55
C GLU A 197 15.04 1.78 -12.04
N ILE A 198 14.93 2.20 -10.79
CA ILE A 198 15.82 3.17 -10.17
C ILE A 198 16.53 2.51 -9.00
N GLU A 199 17.84 2.46 -9.02
CA GLU A 199 18.64 1.96 -7.92
C GLU A 199 18.72 3.00 -6.80
N LEU A 200 18.26 2.62 -5.62
CA LEU A 200 18.28 3.47 -4.43
C LEU A 200 18.40 2.57 -3.19
N PRO A 201 19.48 2.64 -2.41
CA PRO A 201 19.68 1.76 -1.27
C PRO A 201 18.62 1.94 -0.19
N GLY A 202 17.91 0.85 0.15
CA GLY A 202 16.91 0.78 1.20
C GLY A 202 15.81 1.84 1.10
N PRO A 203 15.15 2.04 -0.06
CA PRO A 203 14.06 3.01 -0.16
C PRO A 203 12.90 2.56 0.71
N CYS A 204 12.33 3.47 1.49
CA CYS A 204 11.28 3.17 2.45
C CYS A 204 9.95 3.79 2.04
N GLY A 205 9.59 4.94 2.61
CA GLY A 205 8.37 5.66 2.24
C GLY A 205 8.51 6.43 0.93
N VAL A 206 7.39 6.65 0.24
CA VAL A 206 7.30 7.46 -0.96
C VAL A 206 6.05 8.32 -0.94
N VAL A 207 6.18 9.57 -1.40
CA VAL A 207 5.07 10.51 -1.55
C VAL A 207 5.22 11.29 -2.83
N ALA A 208 4.09 11.60 -3.49
CA ALA A 208 4.10 12.48 -4.66
C ALA A 208 4.47 13.92 -4.25
N ALA A 209 5.35 14.54 -5.03
CA ALA A 209 5.83 15.90 -4.79
C ALA A 209 6.07 16.62 -6.12
N GLY A 210 5.29 17.64 -6.41
CA GLY A 210 5.37 18.33 -7.70
C GLY A 210 5.12 17.39 -8.87
N THR A 211 6.07 17.30 -9.79
CA THR A 211 6.01 16.43 -10.97
C THR A 211 6.64 15.05 -10.74
N GLY A 212 7.06 14.71 -9.50
CA GLY A 212 7.75 13.47 -9.20
C GLY A 212 7.45 12.97 -7.79
N TRP A 213 8.46 12.45 -7.13
CA TRP A 213 8.31 11.83 -5.81
C TRP A 213 9.44 12.20 -4.85
N TRP A 214 9.11 12.27 -3.58
CA TRP A 214 10.10 12.19 -2.52
C TRP A 214 10.11 10.79 -1.93
N VAL A 215 11.31 10.25 -1.74
CA VAL A 215 11.54 8.91 -1.22
C VAL A 215 12.45 9.00 -0.01
N SER A 216 12.01 8.47 1.12
CA SER A 216 12.88 8.25 2.27
C SER A 216 13.66 6.96 2.10
N ALA A 217 14.87 6.89 2.68
CA ALA A 217 15.73 5.72 2.56
C ALA A 217 16.38 5.35 3.90
N ARG A 218 16.77 4.10 4.02
CA ARG A 218 17.35 3.53 5.25
C ARG A 218 18.66 4.18 5.67
N ASP A 219 19.36 4.85 4.74
CA ASP A 219 20.58 5.61 5.01
C ASP A 219 20.36 6.97 5.68
N GLY A 220 19.12 7.28 6.06
CA GLY A 220 18.70 8.58 6.61
C GLY A 220 18.50 9.66 5.54
N GLY A 221 18.58 9.30 4.27
CA GLY A 221 18.36 10.19 3.13
C GLY A 221 16.88 10.40 2.82
N VAL A 222 16.58 11.58 2.26
CA VAL A 222 15.35 11.87 1.53
C VAL A 222 15.76 12.29 0.13
N TYR A 223 15.27 11.59 -0.85
CA TYR A 223 15.62 11.74 -2.25
C TYR A 223 14.41 12.24 -3.05
N GLU A 224 14.67 13.11 -4.00
CA GLU A 224 13.71 13.48 -5.02
C GLU A 224 13.95 12.65 -6.26
N ILE A 225 12.86 12.12 -6.83
CA ILE A 225 12.87 11.43 -8.13
C ILE A 225 12.01 12.24 -9.07
N ASP A 226 12.61 12.69 -10.15
CA ASP A 226 11.93 13.39 -11.24
C ASP A 226 11.15 12.40 -12.10
N ALA A 227 9.86 12.69 -12.37
CA ALA A 227 8.97 11.78 -13.07
C ALA A 227 9.30 11.58 -14.55
N ASP A 228 9.84 12.60 -15.21
CA ASP A 228 10.09 12.58 -16.64
C ASP A 228 11.42 11.93 -16.97
N THR A 229 12.44 12.21 -16.14
CA THR A 229 13.82 11.80 -16.40
C THR A 229 14.28 10.62 -15.55
N GLY A 230 13.55 10.27 -14.48
CA GLY A 230 13.98 9.30 -13.48
C GLY A 230 15.21 9.76 -12.66
N ARG A 231 15.61 11.01 -12.78
CA ARG A 231 16.81 11.54 -12.11
C ARG A 231 16.59 11.59 -10.62
N VAL A 232 17.56 11.04 -9.87
CA VAL A 232 17.55 11.03 -8.40
C VAL A 232 18.43 12.17 -7.87
N ARG A 233 17.92 12.92 -6.90
CA ARG A 233 18.65 13.96 -6.17
C ARG A 233 18.48 13.76 -4.68
N LEU A 234 19.60 13.72 -3.94
CA LEU A 234 19.55 13.78 -2.48
C LEU A 234 19.12 15.20 -2.06
N ARG A 235 18.06 15.30 -1.25
CA ARG A 235 17.53 16.58 -0.73
C ARG A 235 17.91 16.80 0.73
N LEU A 236 17.89 15.76 1.52
CA LEU A 236 18.20 15.80 2.95
C LEU A 236 18.90 14.51 3.36
N ARG A 237 19.85 14.58 4.27
CA ARG A 237 20.40 13.41 4.95
C ARG A 237 20.46 13.66 6.47
N ARG A 238 20.02 12.70 7.23
CA ARG A 238 20.10 12.68 8.70
C ARG A 238 20.87 11.43 9.12
N PRO A 239 22.21 11.52 9.24
CA PRO A 239 23.03 10.37 9.65
C PRO A 239 22.56 9.78 10.98
N GLY A 240 22.57 8.46 11.08
CA GLY A 240 22.09 7.73 12.26
C GLY A 240 20.56 7.64 12.41
N ARG A 241 19.79 8.12 11.43
CA ARG A 241 18.34 7.92 11.34
C ARG A 241 18.01 6.86 10.30
N VAL A 242 16.99 6.07 10.59
CA VAL A 242 16.39 5.11 9.67
C VAL A 242 14.94 5.53 9.50
N TRP A 243 14.52 5.68 8.25
CA TRP A 243 13.13 6.05 7.93
C TRP A 243 12.28 4.79 7.79
N ASP A 244 11.01 4.92 8.16
CA ASP A 244 9.99 3.90 7.97
C ASP A 244 9.36 3.99 6.56
N ASN A 245 8.47 3.04 6.25
CA ASN A 245 7.75 2.95 4.96
C ASN A 245 6.67 4.04 4.79
N HIS A 246 6.42 4.86 5.80
CA HIS A 246 5.39 5.89 5.76
C HIS A 246 6.00 7.29 5.74
N ILE A 247 5.64 8.06 4.70
CA ILE A 247 5.82 9.51 4.62
C ILE A 247 4.41 10.09 4.44
N GLY A 248 4.00 10.95 5.36
CA GLY A 248 2.73 11.66 5.32
C GLY A 248 2.89 13.08 5.79
#